data_f04e8e659a25e53ee7c5f40b3a90c0e0
#
_entry.id   f04e8e659a25e53ee7c5f40b3a90c0e0
#
_cell.length_a   1.000
_cell.length_b   1.000
_cell.length_c   1.000
_cell.angle_alpha   90.00
_cell.angle_beta   90.00
_cell.angle_gamma   90.00
#
_symmetry.space_group_name_H-M   'P 1'
#
loop_
_entity.id
_entity.type
_entity.pdbx_description
1 polymer ?
#
loop_
_entity_poly.entity_id
_entity_poly.type
_entity_poly.pdbx_seq_one_letter_code
_entity_poly.pdbx_strand_id
1 'polypeptide(L)'
;MEKIVNVIGAGLAGVEACHQLVKRGYKVRLYEMRPKKMTPAHHSGNFAELVCSNSLRADGTGNAVGVLKAEMEMMDSLIIKYARKHQVPAGGALAVDRNNFSQAITEYIQSHPLIEVIHEEAKEFPAGYTIIASGPLTSDALATAIKEKLGEDYFYFFDA
;
A
#
# COMPACT_ATOMS: atom_id res chain seq x y z
N MET A 1 16.90 -3.72 -21.50
CA MET A 1 16.59 -4.49 -20.26
C MET A 1 15.23 -4.05 -19.75
N GLU A 2 14.34 -4.99 -19.49
CA GLU A 2 13.05 -4.68 -18.85
C GLU A 2 13.30 -4.10 -17.46
N LYS A 3 12.70 -2.97 -17.18
CA LYS A 3 12.80 -2.31 -15.87
C LYS A 3 11.73 -2.90 -14.95
N ILE A 4 12.07 -3.92 -14.18
CA ILE A 4 11.19 -4.57 -13.21
C ILE A 4 11.53 -4.04 -11.81
N VAL A 5 10.51 -3.67 -11.03
CA VAL A 5 10.64 -3.27 -9.63
C VAL A 5 9.76 -4.19 -8.79
N ASN A 6 10.31 -4.71 -7.70
CA ASN A 6 9.56 -5.49 -6.73
C ASN A 6 8.94 -4.55 -5.69
N VAL A 7 7.70 -4.82 -5.31
CA VAL A 7 7.01 -4.13 -4.21
C VAL A 7 6.54 -5.19 -3.22
N ILE A 8 6.87 -5.04 -1.94
CA ILE A 8 6.48 -5.98 -0.89
C ILE A 8 5.43 -5.31 0.01
N GLY A 9 4.24 -5.89 0.02
CA GLY A 9 3.07 -5.40 0.75
C GLY A 9 2.10 -4.62 -0.13
N ALA A 10 0.84 -5.03 -0.12
CA ALA A 10 -0.25 -4.40 -0.86
C ALA A 10 -1.15 -3.52 0.03
N GLY A 11 -0.56 -2.88 1.04
CA GLY A 11 -1.21 -1.80 1.81
C GLY A 11 -1.31 -0.51 1.01
N LEU A 12 -1.75 0.59 1.65
CA LEU A 12 -1.91 1.89 1.00
C LEU A 12 -0.63 2.36 0.28
N ALA A 13 0.53 2.25 0.95
CA ALA A 13 1.81 2.66 0.37
C ALA A 13 2.25 1.78 -0.81
N GLY A 14 2.03 0.45 -0.70
CA GLY A 14 2.45 -0.48 -1.74
C GLY A 14 1.65 -0.35 -3.03
N VAL A 15 0.33 -0.22 -2.95
CA VAL A 15 -0.50 -0.02 -4.16
C VAL A 15 -0.26 1.35 -4.79
N GLU A 16 0.01 2.39 -3.99
CA GLU A 16 0.41 3.69 -4.51
C GLU A 16 1.76 3.60 -5.25
N ALA A 17 2.76 2.91 -4.67
CA ALA A 17 4.04 2.67 -5.31
C ALA A 17 3.86 1.91 -6.64
N CYS A 18 3.05 0.85 -6.68
CA CYS A 18 2.72 0.13 -7.91
C CYS A 18 2.16 1.08 -8.98
N HIS A 19 1.16 1.88 -8.62
CA HIS A 19 0.55 2.85 -9.52
C HIS A 19 1.57 3.84 -10.09
N GLN A 20 2.38 4.43 -9.24
CA GLN A 20 3.38 5.41 -9.66
C GLN A 20 4.48 4.80 -10.53
N LEU A 21 4.84 3.54 -10.31
CA LEU A 21 5.80 2.80 -11.13
C LEU A 21 5.25 2.50 -12.51
N VAL A 22 4.03 1.97 -12.61
CA VAL A 22 3.46 1.62 -13.92
C VAL A 22 3.16 2.84 -14.78
N LYS A 23 2.80 3.98 -14.18
CA LYS A 23 2.68 5.27 -14.87
C LYS A 23 4.00 5.71 -15.53
N ARG A 24 5.13 5.27 -15.01
CA ARG A 24 6.47 5.54 -15.53
C ARG A 24 7.01 4.43 -16.44
N GLY A 25 6.17 3.46 -16.79
CA GLY A 25 6.50 2.36 -17.71
C GLY A 25 7.32 1.24 -17.08
N TYR A 26 7.40 1.14 -15.75
CA TYR A 26 8.04 0.01 -15.09
C TYR A 26 7.07 -1.16 -15.00
N LYS A 27 7.58 -2.38 -15.14
CA LYS A 27 6.89 -3.58 -14.72
C LYS A 27 7.04 -3.76 -13.20
N VAL A 28 6.01 -4.24 -12.54
CA VAL A 28 5.99 -4.42 -11.09
C VAL A 28 5.69 -5.87 -10.75
N ARG A 29 6.43 -6.42 -9.79
CA ARG A 29 6.07 -7.64 -9.06
C ARG A 29 5.63 -7.25 -7.66
N LEU A 30 4.34 -7.40 -7.39
CA LEU A 30 3.74 -7.10 -6.10
C LEU A 30 3.61 -8.37 -5.28
N TYR A 31 4.34 -8.44 -4.16
CA TYR A 31 4.26 -9.54 -3.21
C TYR A 31 3.28 -9.17 -2.10
N GLU A 32 2.23 -9.97 -1.96
CA GLU A 32 1.24 -9.83 -0.88
C GLU A 32 0.92 -11.20 -0.30
N MET A 33 1.16 -11.39 0.99
CA MET A 33 0.97 -12.69 1.62
C MET A 33 -0.50 -13.09 1.81
N ARG A 34 -1.41 -12.13 1.86
CA ARG A 34 -2.86 -12.39 1.94
C ARG A 34 -3.42 -12.82 0.58
N PRO A 35 -4.43 -13.65 0.55
CA PRO A 35 -5.14 -14.27 1.67
C PRO A 35 -4.46 -15.53 2.24
N LYS A 36 -3.34 -16.01 1.66
CA LYS A 36 -2.69 -17.26 2.11
C LYS A 36 -2.19 -17.18 3.56
N LYS A 37 -1.66 -16.02 3.95
CA LYS A 37 -1.23 -15.74 5.32
C LYS A 37 -1.83 -14.41 5.76
N MET A 38 -2.78 -14.49 6.69
CA MET A 38 -3.44 -13.30 7.25
C MET A 38 -2.57 -12.66 8.33
N THR A 39 -2.82 -11.38 8.61
CA THR A 39 -2.26 -10.67 9.77
C THR A 39 -3.33 -10.53 10.85
N PRO A 40 -2.96 -10.22 12.09
CA PRO A 40 -3.96 -10.02 13.16
C PRO A 40 -4.96 -8.89 12.91
N ALA A 41 -4.62 -7.90 12.08
CA ALA A 41 -5.44 -6.71 11.86
C ALA A 41 -6.30 -6.75 10.58
N HIS A 42 -5.93 -7.56 9.59
CA HIS A 42 -6.66 -7.63 8.33
C HIS A 42 -7.77 -8.69 8.39
N HIS A 43 -8.90 -8.38 7.76
CA HIS A 43 -10.09 -9.24 7.71
C HIS A 43 -10.40 -9.78 6.31
N SER A 44 -9.72 -9.25 5.29
CA SER A 44 -9.91 -9.65 3.89
C SER A 44 -8.58 -9.83 3.15
N GLY A 45 -8.65 -10.40 1.95
CA GLY A 45 -7.52 -10.43 1.01
C GLY A 45 -7.41 -9.18 0.15
N ASN A 46 -8.26 -8.19 0.34
CA ASN A 46 -8.26 -6.97 -0.46
C ASN A 46 -7.02 -6.11 -0.17
N PHE A 47 -6.53 -5.45 -1.21
CA PHE A 47 -5.43 -4.50 -1.10
C PHE A 47 -5.91 -3.17 -0.51
N ALA A 48 -5.01 -2.39 0.04
CA ALA A 48 -5.30 -1.10 0.69
C ALA A 48 -6.44 -1.18 1.74
N GLU A 49 -6.58 -2.32 2.43
CA GLU A 49 -7.58 -2.47 3.49
C GLU A 49 -7.30 -1.50 4.63
N LEU A 50 -8.31 -0.72 5.01
CA LEU A 50 -8.24 0.21 6.14
C LEU A 50 -8.58 -0.53 7.44
N VAL A 51 -7.59 -0.91 8.22
CA VAL A 51 -7.74 -1.78 9.40
C VAL A 51 -8.21 -1.05 10.66
N CYS A 52 -7.86 0.22 10.84
CA CYS A 52 -8.17 0.98 12.07
C CYS A 52 -9.46 1.82 11.94
N SER A 53 -9.59 2.55 10.84
CA SER A 53 -10.67 3.52 10.61
C SER A 53 -11.00 3.59 9.13
N ASN A 54 -12.21 4.01 8.80
CA ASN A 54 -12.58 4.32 7.42
C ASN A 54 -12.24 5.77 7.02
N SER A 55 -11.56 6.52 7.88
CA SER A 55 -11.20 7.92 7.67
C SER A 55 -9.74 8.06 7.30
N LEU A 56 -9.47 8.83 6.26
CA LEU A 56 -8.15 9.32 5.88
C LEU A 56 -7.86 10.70 6.51
N ARG A 57 -8.46 11.00 7.66
CA ARG A 57 -8.34 12.25 8.42
C ARG A 57 -8.92 13.47 7.68
N ALA A 58 -8.57 14.67 8.17
CA ALA A 58 -9.08 15.94 7.65
C ALA A 58 -8.81 16.13 6.15
N ASP A 59 -9.79 16.73 5.47
CA ASP A 59 -9.78 16.90 4.01
C ASP A 59 -9.46 18.34 3.57
N GLY A 60 -9.81 19.31 4.39
CA GLY A 60 -9.60 20.72 4.04
C GLY A 60 -8.14 21.18 4.15
N THR A 61 -7.71 22.10 3.28
CA THR A 61 -6.36 22.67 3.25
C THR A 61 -6.01 23.59 4.43
N GLY A 62 -6.94 23.78 5.37
CA GLY A 62 -6.69 24.55 6.61
C GLY A 62 -5.77 23.84 7.62
N ASN A 63 -5.30 22.62 7.32
CA ASN A 63 -4.38 21.85 8.15
C ASN A 63 -3.40 21.05 7.29
N ALA A 64 -2.28 20.64 7.89
CA ALA A 64 -1.19 19.94 7.18
C ALA A 64 -1.64 18.63 6.49
N VAL A 65 -2.54 17.89 7.12
CA VAL A 65 -3.02 16.61 6.56
C VAL A 65 -3.86 16.82 5.29
N GLY A 66 -4.66 17.88 5.27
CA GLY A 66 -5.44 18.26 4.07
C GLY A 66 -4.53 18.81 2.96
N VAL A 67 -3.51 19.58 3.30
CA VAL A 67 -2.50 20.05 2.33
C VAL A 67 -1.79 18.87 1.70
N LEU A 68 -1.33 17.90 2.49
CA LEU A 68 -0.70 16.68 1.96
C LEU A 68 -1.60 15.94 0.98
N LYS A 69 -2.91 15.83 1.26
CA LYS A 69 -3.86 15.20 0.32
C LYS A 69 -3.99 15.97 -0.98
N ALA A 70 -4.02 17.30 -0.92
CA ALA A 70 -4.06 18.14 -2.12
C ALA A 70 -2.79 17.96 -2.97
N GLU A 71 -1.62 17.87 -2.34
CA GLU A 71 -0.36 17.56 -3.03
C GLU A 71 -0.37 16.17 -3.66
N MET A 72 -0.86 15.15 -2.94
CA MET A 72 -1.02 13.80 -3.50
C MET A 72 -2.00 13.78 -4.67
N GLU A 73 -3.08 14.54 -4.61
CA GLU A 73 -4.08 14.66 -5.68
C GLU A 73 -3.43 15.29 -6.94
N MET A 74 -2.61 16.33 -6.78
CA MET A 74 -1.84 16.94 -7.87
C MET A 74 -0.83 15.96 -8.51
N MET A 75 -0.30 15.00 -7.72
CA MET A 75 0.57 13.93 -8.23
C MET A 75 -0.19 12.73 -8.82
N ASP A 76 -1.53 12.84 -8.95
CA ASP A 76 -2.40 11.77 -9.44
C ASP A 76 -2.28 10.50 -8.60
N SER A 77 -2.42 10.65 -7.28
CA SER A 77 -2.42 9.53 -6.33
C SER A 77 -3.59 8.59 -6.56
N LEU A 78 -3.29 7.29 -6.65
CA LEU A 78 -4.29 6.22 -6.71
C LEU A 78 -5.20 6.25 -5.49
N ILE A 79 -4.59 6.37 -4.31
CA ILE A 79 -5.31 6.34 -3.02
C ILE A 79 -6.30 7.49 -2.94
N ILE A 80 -5.90 8.71 -3.25
CA ILE A 80 -6.79 9.88 -3.18
C ILE A 80 -7.89 9.77 -4.23
N LYS A 81 -7.57 9.37 -5.46
CA LYS A 81 -8.54 9.16 -6.53
C LYS A 81 -9.65 8.19 -6.14
N TYR A 82 -9.29 7.03 -5.57
CA TYR A 82 -10.27 6.04 -5.14
C TYR A 82 -10.98 6.44 -3.85
N ALA A 83 -10.31 7.16 -2.94
CA ALA A 83 -10.96 7.72 -1.76
C ALA A 83 -12.07 8.72 -2.14
N ARG A 84 -11.82 9.62 -3.09
CA ARG A 84 -12.85 10.54 -3.62
C ARG A 84 -14.03 9.79 -4.24
N LYS A 85 -13.73 8.73 -5.01
CA LYS A 85 -14.78 7.93 -5.68
C LYS A 85 -15.68 7.18 -4.70
N HIS A 86 -15.15 6.76 -3.55
CA HIS A 86 -15.86 5.97 -2.55
C HIS A 86 -16.08 6.73 -1.24
N GLN A 87 -16.07 8.07 -1.31
CA GLN A 87 -16.26 8.94 -0.16
C GLN A 87 -17.67 8.78 0.42
N VAL A 88 -17.74 8.78 1.76
CA VAL A 88 -18.99 8.84 2.52
C VAL A 88 -19.03 10.12 3.37
N PRO A 89 -20.21 10.66 3.70
CA PRO A 89 -20.32 11.84 4.53
C PRO A 89 -19.66 11.67 5.91
N ALA A 90 -18.73 12.55 6.25
CA ALA A 90 -17.99 12.52 7.53
C ALA A 90 -17.53 13.91 8.01
N GLY A 91 -18.36 14.94 7.79
CA GLY A 91 -18.00 16.31 8.16
C GLY A 91 -16.75 16.81 7.42
N GLY A 92 -15.73 17.24 8.16
CA GLY A 92 -14.46 17.74 7.58
C GLY A 92 -13.41 16.68 7.29
N ALA A 93 -13.74 15.40 7.37
CA ALA A 93 -12.82 14.29 7.12
C ALA A 93 -13.09 13.63 5.75
N LEU A 94 -12.04 13.13 5.11
CA LEU A 94 -12.16 12.23 3.97
C LEU A 94 -12.38 10.82 4.50
N ALA A 95 -13.64 10.39 4.62
CA ALA A 95 -14.00 9.02 4.97
C ALA A 95 -14.53 8.26 3.77
N VAL A 96 -14.34 6.95 3.75
CA VAL A 96 -14.69 6.09 2.62
C VAL A 96 -15.52 4.90 3.04
N ASP A 97 -16.29 4.35 2.11
CA ASP A 97 -16.77 2.98 2.22
C ASP A 97 -15.57 2.04 2.09
N ARG A 98 -15.17 1.40 3.21
CA ARG A 98 -13.96 0.57 3.28
C ARG A 98 -13.94 -0.56 2.27
N ASN A 99 -15.07 -1.24 2.12
CA ASN A 99 -15.15 -2.43 1.29
C ASN A 99 -15.07 -2.05 -0.19
N ASN A 100 -15.87 -1.09 -0.61
CA ASN A 100 -15.87 -0.62 -1.99
C ASN A 100 -14.52 0.02 -2.37
N PHE A 101 -13.90 0.77 -1.45
CA PHE A 101 -12.58 1.38 -1.65
C PHE A 101 -11.49 0.32 -1.87
N SER A 102 -11.37 -0.64 -0.94
CA SER A 102 -10.34 -1.68 -1.02
C SER A 102 -10.57 -2.64 -2.19
N GLN A 103 -11.81 -3.01 -2.47
CA GLN A 103 -12.16 -3.85 -3.61
C GLN A 103 -11.79 -3.19 -4.93
N ALA A 104 -12.17 -1.93 -5.13
CA ALA A 104 -11.89 -1.22 -6.38
C ALA A 104 -10.40 -1.03 -6.64
N ILE A 105 -9.58 -0.79 -5.59
CA ILE A 105 -8.12 -0.74 -5.70
C ILE A 105 -7.56 -2.13 -6.03
N THR A 106 -8.07 -3.18 -5.41
CA THR A 106 -7.67 -4.56 -5.68
C THR A 106 -7.90 -4.91 -7.15
N GLU A 107 -9.08 -4.64 -7.66
CA GLU A 107 -9.44 -4.87 -9.07
C GLU A 107 -8.53 -4.09 -10.02
N TYR A 108 -8.26 -2.83 -9.72
CA TYR A 108 -7.34 -2.01 -10.53
C TYR A 108 -5.94 -2.61 -10.59
N ILE A 109 -5.37 -2.97 -9.45
CA ILE A 109 -4.01 -3.53 -9.37
C ILE A 109 -3.94 -4.89 -10.07
N GLN A 110 -4.90 -5.78 -9.83
CA GLN A 110 -4.93 -7.13 -10.40
C GLN A 110 -5.18 -7.15 -11.92
N SER A 111 -5.91 -6.19 -12.43
CA SER A 111 -6.19 -6.08 -13.87
C SER A 111 -5.11 -5.34 -14.67
N HIS A 112 -4.14 -4.71 -14.00
CA HIS A 112 -3.16 -3.86 -14.69
C HIS A 112 -2.08 -4.71 -15.40
N PRO A 113 -1.87 -4.55 -16.73
CA PRO A 113 -1.01 -5.44 -17.52
C PRO A 113 0.49 -5.39 -17.17
N LEU A 114 0.93 -4.35 -16.46
CA LEU A 114 2.32 -4.21 -16.00
C LEU A 114 2.53 -4.65 -14.56
N ILE A 115 1.50 -5.17 -13.88
CA ILE A 115 1.60 -5.62 -12.48
C ILE A 115 1.36 -7.12 -12.42
N GLU A 116 2.37 -7.85 -11.98
CA GLU A 116 2.29 -9.26 -11.61
C GLU A 116 2.06 -9.36 -10.10
N VAL A 117 0.90 -9.89 -9.69
CA VAL A 117 0.60 -10.10 -8.27
C VAL A 117 1.03 -11.49 -7.86
N ILE A 118 1.87 -11.57 -6.83
CA ILE A 118 2.41 -12.80 -6.26
C ILE A 118 1.85 -12.95 -4.85
N HIS A 119 0.87 -13.83 -4.66
CA HIS A 119 0.27 -14.11 -3.36
C HIS A 119 1.16 -15.05 -2.54
N GLU A 120 2.30 -14.49 -2.08
CA GLU A 120 3.27 -15.20 -1.25
C GLU A 120 3.91 -14.26 -0.22
N GLU A 121 4.30 -14.82 0.92
CA GLU A 121 5.11 -14.12 1.91
C GLU A 121 6.54 -13.94 1.35
N ALA A 122 6.96 -12.69 1.19
CA ALA A 122 8.35 -12.39 0.90
C ALA A 122 9.18 -12.58 2.19
N LYS A 123 9.98 -13.63 2.23
CA LYS A 123 10.87 -13.96 3.38
C LYS A 123 12.27 -13.43 3.20
N GLU A 124 12.62 -13.07 1.98
CA GLU A 124 13.93 -12.56 1.57
C GLU A 124 13.71 -11.44 0.54
N PHE A 125 14.80 -10.73 0.22
CA PHE A 125 14.75 -9.70 -0.82
C PHE A 125 14.76 -10.35 -2.20
N PRO A 126 13.74 -10.11 -3.03
CA PRO A 126 13.81 -10.49 -4.44
C PRO A 126 14.98 -9.79 -5.15
N ALA A 127 15.56 -10.45 -6.16
CA ALA A 127 16.63 -9.84 -6.94
C ALA A 127 16.15 -8.58 -7.67
N GLY A 128 16.97 -7.54 -7.67
CA GLY A 128 16.71 -6.25 -8.33
C GLY A 128 16.24 -5.16 -7.36
N TYR A 129 15.65 -4.10 -7.92
CA TYR A 129 15.13 -2.98 -7.11
C TYR A 129 13.88 -3.43 -6.36
N THR A 130 13.84 -3.14 -5.06
CA THR A 130 12.76 -3.55 -4.18
C THR A 130 12.30 -2.39 -3.31
N ILE A 131 11.00 -2.15 -3.28
CA ILE A 131 10.33 -1.24 -2.35
C ILE A 131 9.65 -2.09 -1.27
N ILE A 132 10.01 -1.88 -0.01
CA ILE A 132 9.35 -2.52 1.13
C ILE A 132 8.26 -1.57 1.63
N ALA A 133 7.01 -2.00 1.50
CA ALA A 133 5.82 -1.24 1.87
C ALA A 133 4.89 -2.06 2.79
N SER A 134 5.45 -3.02 3.53
CA SER A 134 4.72 -3.94 4.41
C SER A 134 4.25 -3.28 5.73
N GLY A 135 4.78 -2.09 6.07
CA GLY A 135 4.36 -1.31 7.22
C GLY A 135 4.57 -2.03 8.58
N PRO A 136 3.77 -1.68 9.60
CA PRO A 136 3.94 -2.20 10.96
C PRO A 136 3.60 -3.70 11.09
N LEU A 137 2.90 -4.28 10.12
CA LEU A 137 2.53 -5.70 10.08
C LEU A 137 3.50 -6.54 9.22
N THR A 138 4.73 -6.09 9.08
CA THR A 138 5.82 -6.85 8.46
C THR A 138 6.00 -8.20 9.15
N SER A 139 6.06 -9.29 8.36
CA SER A 139 6.25 -10.62 8.94
C SER A 139 7.62 -10.78 9.59
N ASP A 140 7.71 -11.65 10.59
CA ASP A 140 8.96 -11.91 11.31
C ASP A 140 10.11 -12.35 10.38
N ALA A 141 9.79 -13.17 9.37
CA ALA A 141 10.79 -13.61 8.39
C ALA A 141 11.35 -12.44 7.58
N LEU A 142 10.48 -11.55 7.06
CA LEU A 142 10.92 -10.36 6.33
C LEU A 142 11.65 -9.37 7.26
N ALA A 143 11.18 -9.18 8.50
CA ALA A 143 11.84 -8.33 9.48
C ALA A 143 13.27 -8.83 9.78
N THR A 144 13.46 -10.15 9.91
CA THR A 144 14.78 -10.76 10.09
C THR A 144 15.68 -10.50 8.89
N ALA A 145 15.19 -10.73 7.67
CA ALA A 145 15.94 -10.47 6.44
C ALA A 145 16.35 -8.99 6.30
N ILE A 146 15.49 -8.05 6.72
CA ILE A 146 15.80 -6.62 6.73
C ILE A 146 16.95 -6.33 7.72
N LYS A 147 16.86 -6.85 8.95
CA LYS A 147 17.91 -6.68 9.97
C LYS A 147 19.26 -7.20 9.49
N GLU A 148 19.28 -8.41 8.96
CA GLU A 148 20.50 -9.03 8.42
C GLU A 148 21.11 -8.21 7.27
N LYS A 149 20.27 -7.65 6.40
CA LYS A 149 20.70 -6.84 5.25
C LYS A 149 21.26 -5.49 5.64
N LEU A 150 20.69 -4.84 6.65
CA LEU A 150 21.10 -3.51 7.11
C LEU A 150 22.22 -3.58 8.15
N GLY A 151 22.46 -4.73 8.78
CA GLY A 151 23.44 -4.88 9.87
C GLY A 151 23.03 -4.15 11.15
N GLU A 152 21.72 -3.90 11.33
CA GLU A 152 21.19 -3.17 12.48
C GLU A 152 20.46 -4.11 13.44
N ASP A 153 20.75 -3.97 14.74
CA ASP A 153 20.09 -4.75 15.79
C ASP A 153 18.65 -4.26 16.09
N TYR A 154 18.28 -3.07 15.60
CA TYR A 154 17.04 -2.40 15.95
C TYR A 154 16.22 -2.05 14.72
N PHE A 155 15.15 -2.80 14.53
CA PHE A 155 14.12 -2.53 13.54
C PHE A 155 12.81 -2.29 14.28
N TYR A 156 12.46 -1.03 14.45
CA TYR A 156 11.23 -0.66 15.15
C TYR A 156 10.20 -0.13 14.17
N PHE A 157 9.00 -0.67 14.26
CA PHE A 157 7.82 0.00 13.77
C PHE A 157 7.14 0.70 14.96
N PHE A 158 6.90 1.98 14.82
CA PHE A 158 6.02 2.67 15.74
C PHE A 158 4.59 2.48 15.24
N ASP A 159 3.79 1.82 16.07
CA ASP A 159 2.34 1.80 15.91
C ASP A 159 1.82 3.16 16.38
N ALA A 160 1.04 3.83 15.55
CA ALA A 160 0.55 5.18 15.82
C ALA A 160 -0.87 5.15 16.39
#